data_045598df7405e585ca15bdb98e6c6818
#
_entry.id   045598df7405e585ca15bdb98e6c6818
#
_cell.length_a   1.000
_cell.length_b   1.000
_cell.length_c   1.000
_cell.angle_alpha   90.00
_cell.angle_beta   90.00
_cell.angle_gamma   90.00
#
_symmetry.space_group_name_H-M   'P 1'
#
loop_
_entity.id
_entity.type
_entity.pdbx_description
1 polymer ?
#
loop_
_entity_poly.entity_id
_entity_poly.type
_entity_poly.pdbx_seq_one_letter_code
_entity_poly.pdbx_strand_id
1 'polypeptide(L)'
;RKVQQTVLMLGDISGYYVNNYKKMLTDPNYTSAELSSIASGYTRILEDATGVLNDLKQVVNITTLSMTDKDRMDVVDDCYNEMKRLKSLTAYYTNKNISVSYLRAKKKADTQRVINLYGDGSEKYW
;
A
#
# COMPACT_ATOMS: atom_id res chain seq x y z
N ARG A 1 13.21 -11.12 -13.68
CA ARG A 1 13.51 -10.77 -12.30
C ARG A 1 12.72 -9.57 -11.78
N LYS A 2 12.74 -8.46 -12.51
CA LYS A 2 11.91 -7.30 -12.17
C LYS A 2 10.43 -7.62 -12.26
N VAL A 3 10.04 -8.50 -13.16
CA VAL A 3 8.66 -8.98 -13.28
C VAL A 3 8.22 -9.62 -11.97
N GLN A 4 9.01 -10.56 -11.45
CA GLN A 4 8.71 -11.23 -10.19
C GLN A 4 8.67 -10.25 -9.02
N GLN A 5 9.62 -9.33 -8.97
CA GLN A 5 9.67 -8.31 -7.91
C GLN A 5 8.45 -7.40 -7.96
N THR A 6 7.98 -7.04 -9.16
CA THR A 6 6.79 -6.21 -9.32
C THR A 6 5.55 -6.94 -8.78
N VAL A 7 5.40 -8.21 -9.10
CA VAL A 7 4.28 -9.02 -8.58
C VAL A 7 4.34 -9.14 -7.07
N LEU A 8 5.54 -9.36 -6.51
CA LEU A 8 5.71 -9.46 -5.05
C LEU A 8 5.34 -8.15 -4.35
N MET A 9 5.67 -7.01 -4.95
CA MET A 9 5.31 -5.71 -4.38
C MET A 9 3.80 -5.48 -4.33
N LEU A 10 3.05 -6.00 -5.32
CA LEU A 10 1.59 -5.96 -5.25
C LEU A 10 1.08 -6.74 -4.03
N GLY A 11 1.68 -7.91 -3.76
CA GLY A 11 1.38 -8.66 -2.55
C GLY A 11 1.68 -7.88 -1.27
N ASP A 12 2.80 -7.15 -1.25
CA ASP A 12 3.16 -6.31 -0.11
C ASP A 12 2.12 -5.20 0.11
N ILE A 13 1.67 -4.56 -0.96
CA ILE A 13 0.62 -3.52 -0.89
C ILE A 13 -0.66 -4.09 -0.29
N SER A 14 -1.09 -5.25 -0.80
CA SER A 14 -2.28 -5.93 -0.27
C SER A 14 -2.12 -6.28 1.20
N GLY A 15 -0.94 -6.73 1.59
CA GLY A 15 -0.62 -7.05 2.98
C GLY A 15 -0.70 -5.84 3.90
N TYR A 16 -0.20 -4.69 3.47
CA TYR A 16 -0.34 -3.44 4.23
C TYR A 16 -1.82 -3.14 4.51
N TYR A 17 -2.65 -3.24 3.49
CA TYR A 17 -4.07 -2.97 3.64
C TYR A 17 -4.71 -3.96 4.61
N VAL A 18 -4.60 -5.25 4.31
CA VAL A 18 -5.28 -6.28 5.10
C VAL A 18 -4.82 -6.26 6.55
N ASN A 19 -3.52 -6.22 6.79
CA ASN A 19 -2.97 -6.33 8.15
C ASN A 19 -3.24 -5.09 9.00
N ASN A 20 -3.20 -3.92 8.41
CA ASN A 20 -3.40 -2.69 9.17
C ASN A 20 -4.85 -2.30 9.28
N TYR A 21 -5.64 -2.47 8.22
CA TYR A 21 -7.04 -2.08 8.25
C TYR A 21 -7.84 -2.91 9.26
N LYS A 22 -7.55 -4.20 9.38
CA LYS A 22 -8.25 -5.03 10.39
C LYS A 22 -7.97 -4.54 11.82
N LYS A 23 -6.78 -3.98 12.07
CA LYS A 23 -6.46 -3.36 13.35
C LYS A 23 -7.22 -2.05 13.53
N MET A 24 -7.30 -1.24 12.47
CA MET A 24 -8.02 0.03 12.50
C MET A 24 -9.50 -0.17 12.80
N LEU A 25 -10.10 -1.26 12.30
CA LEU A 25 -11.49 -1.60 12.59
C LEU A 25 -11.77 -1.84 14.07
N THR A 26 -10.75 -2.21 14.84
CA THR A 26 -10.88 -2.41 16.29
C THR A 26 -10.46 -1.17 17.08
N ASP A 27 -10.03 -0.13 16.41
CA ASP A 27 -9.50 1.07 17.04
C ASP A 27 -10.61 2.11 17.25
N PRO A 28 -10.98 2.41 18.50
CA PRO A 28 -12.06 3.36 18.76
C PRO A 28 -11.70 4.82 18.46
N ASN A 29 -10.45 5.10 18.08
CA ASN A 29 -10.04 6.45 17.71
C ASN A 29 -10.49 6.86 16.31
N TYR A 30 -11.06 5.93 15.54
CA TYR A 30 -11.61 6.24 14.22
C TYR A 30 -13.13 6.19 14.24
N THR A 31 -13.77 7.11 13.54
CA THR A 31 -15.20 7.04 13.27
C THR A 31 -15.48 6.09 12.11
N SER A 32 -16.73 5.66 11.96
CA SER A 32 -17.14 4.83 10.82
C SER A 32 -16.89 5.53 9.48
N ALA A 33 -17.15 6.84 9.43
CA ALA A 33 -16.89 7.63 8.21
C ALA A 33 -15.41 7.67 7.87
N GLU A 34 -14.56 7.81 8.88
CA GLU A 34 -13.11 7.79 8.68
C GLU A 34 -12.62 6.43 8.20
N LEU A 35 -13.13 5.36 8.77
CA LEU A 35 -12.79 4.00 8.34
C LEU A 35 -13.18 3.76 6.88
N SER A 36 -14.35 4.24 6.47
CA SER A 36 -14.76 4.18 5.07
C SER A 36 -13.81 4.93 4.16
N SER A 37 -13.41 6.14 4.56
CA SER A 37 -12.46 6.94 3.79
C SER A 37 -11.10 6.28 3.69
N ILE A 38 -10.63 5.69 4.78
CA ILE A 38 -9.35 4.97 4.79
C ILE A 38 -9.40 3.79 3.84
N ALA A 39 -10.48 3.00 3.88
CA ALA A 39 -10.67 1.87 2.97
C ALA A 39 -10.70 2.32 1.50
N SER A 40 -11.35 3.44 1.21
CA SER A 40 -11.38 4.01 -0.14
C SER A 40 -9.99 4.38 -0.63
N GLY A 41 -9.16 4.94 0.23
CA GLY A 41 -7.79 5.27 -0.12
C GLY A 41 -6.96 4.04 -0.46
N TYR A 42 -7.06 3.00 0.33
CA TYR A 42 -6.39 1.72 0.03
C TYR A 42 -6.88 1.10 -1.27
N THR A 43 -8.20 1.10 -1.48
CA THR A 43 -8.79 0.55 -2.70
C THR A 43 -8.28 1.26 -3.94
N ARG A 44 -8.13 2.57 -3.87
CA ARG A 44 -7.60 3.38 -4.96
C ARG A 44 -6.17 2.99 -5.31
N ILE A 45 -5.34 2.80 -4.29
CA ILE A 45 -3.95 2.35 -4.48
C ILE A 45 -3.93 0.97 -5.13
N LEU A 46 -4.79 0.05 -4.67
CA LEU A 46 -4.88 -1.30 -5.22
C LEU A 46 -5.37 -1.30 -6.66
N GLU A 47 -6.30 -0.42 -7.00
CA GLU A 47 -6.75 -0.25 -8.39
C GLU A 47 -5.59 0.19 -9.29
N ASP A 48 -4.81 1.16 -8.83
CA ASP A 48 -3.64 1.62 -9.58
C ASP A 48 -2.61 0.50 -9.72
N ALA A 49 -2.35 -0.24 -8.65
CA ALA A 49 -1.41 -1.36 -8.68
C ALA A 49 -1.88 -2.48 -9.61
N THR A 50 -3.17 -2.75 -9.64
CA THR A 50 -3.76 -3.73 -10.56
C THR A 50 -3.58 -3.27 -12.01
N GLY A 51 -3.72 -1.98 -12.28
CA GLY A 51 -3.46 -1.41 -13.60
C GLY A 51 -2.02 -1.63 -14.04
N VAL A 52 -1.06 -1.44 -13.14
CA VAL A 52 0.35 -1.70 -13.41
C VAL A 52 0.57 -3.17 -13.75
N LEU A 53 -0.05 -4.07 -12.97
CA LEU A 53 0.05 -5.50 -13.23
C LEU A 53 -0.52 -5.87 -14.60
N ASN A 54 -1.63 -5.27 -15.00
CA ASN A 54 -2.23 -5.51 -16.30
C ASN A 54 -1.31 -5.06 -17.44
N ASP A 55 -0.67 -3.91 -17.30
CA ASP A 55 0.30 -3.42 -18.27
C ASP A 55 1.49 -4.39 -18.38
N LEU A 56 1.96 -4.87 -17.24
CA LEU A 56 3.06 -5.84 -17.21
C LEU A 56 2.67 -7.14 -17.90
N LYS A 57 1.48 -7.65 -17.68
CA LYS A 57 0.98 -8.87 -18.32
C LYS A 57 0.96 -8.77 -19.83
N GLN A 58 0.64 -7.60 -20.36
CA GLN A 58 0.58 -7.40 -21.80
C GLN A 58 1.94 -7.56 -22.46
N VAL A 59 3.03 -7.22 -21.79
CA VAL A 59 4.38 -7.36 -22.36
C VAL A 59 5.04 -8.68 -22.04
N VAL A 60 4.60 -9.38 -21.00
CA VAL A 60 5.16 -10.67 -20.60
C VAL A 60 4.57 -11.81 -21.41
N ASN A 61 3.28 -11.75 -21.71
CA ASN A 61 2.56 -12.82 -22.41
C ASN A 61 2.52 -12.63 -23.92
N ILE A 62 3.61 -12.15 -24.49
CA ILE A 62 3.52 -11.73 -25.87
C ILE A 62 4.00 -12.74 -26.85
N THR A 63 3.12 -13.12 -27.72
CA THR A 63 3.47 -13.67 -29.02
C THR A 63 3.03 -12.77 -30.16
N THR A 64 2.27 -11.70 -29.85
CA THR A 64 1.57 -10.96 -30.91
C THR A 64 1.90 -9.48 -31.00
N LEU A 65 2.62 -8.91 -30.04
CA LEU A 65 2.94 -7.49 -30.09
C LEU A 65 4.24 -7.24 -30.85
N SER A 66 4.19 -6.29 -31.77
CA SER A 66 5.38 -5.83 -32.48
C SER A 66 6.14 -4.86 -31.60
N MET A 67 6.86 -5.38 -30.63
CA MET A 67 7.72 -4.58 -29.76
C MET A 67 9.16 -5.05 -29.90
N THR A 68 10.08 -4.12 -29.86
CA THR A 68 11.50 -4.47 -29.73
C THR A 68 11.76 -4.96 -28.31
N ASP A 69 12.85 -5.68 -28.11
CA ASP A 69 13.27 -6.11 -26.78
C ASP A 69 13.51 -4.91 -25.86
N LYS A 70 14.05 -3.82 -26.42
CA LYS A 70 14.26 -2.59 -25.68
C LYS A 70 12.94 -2.00 -25.20
N ASP A 71 11.94 -1.91 -26.08
CA ASP A 71 10.62 -1.37 -25.74
C ASP A 71 9.97 -2.20 -24.63
N ARG A 72 10.10 -3.52 -24.72
CA ARG A 72 9.57 -4.44 -23.70
C ARG A 72 10.25 -4.22 -22.36
N MET A 73 11.57 -4.08 -22.36
CA MET A 73 12.33 -3.83 -21.15
C MET A 73 11.98 -2.48 -20.52
N ASP A 74 11.73 -1.47 -21.34
CA ASP A 74 11.33 -0.15 -20.86
C ASP A 74 9.96 -0.23 -20.13
N VAL A 75 9.01 -0.99 -20.68
CA VAL A 75 7.70 -1.19 -20.02
C VAL A 75 7.86 -1.94 -18.71
N VAL A 76 8.70 -2.98 -18.68
CA VAL A 76 8.97 -3.73 -17.44
C VAL A 76 9.58 -2.81 -16.37
N ASP A 77 10.55 -1.99 -16.78
CA ASP A 77 11.18 -1.04 -15.86
C ASP A 77 10.19 -0.01 -15.34
N ASP A 78 9.34 0.54 -16.20
CA ASP A 78 8.33 1.51 -15.81
C ASP A 78 7.33 0.91 -14.84
N CYS A 79 6.87 -0.32 -15.10
CA CYS A 79 5.97 -1.03 -14.21
C CYS A 79 6.61 -1.29 -12.83
N TYR A 80 7.86 -1.70 -12.84
CA TYR A 80 8.61 -1.93 -11.60
C TYR A 80 8.71 -0.64 -10.78
N ASN A 81 9.09 0.45 -11.42
CA ASN A 81 9.25 1.73 -10.74
C ASN A 81 7.92 2.27 -10.22
N GLU A 82 6.86 2.13 -10.99
CA GLU A 82 5.53 2.58 -10.56
C GLU A 82 5.00 1.74 -9.40
N MET A 83 5.18 0.42 -9.45
CA MET A 83 4.76 -0.44 -8.34
C MET A 83 5.55 -0.11 -7.07
N LYS A 84 6.82 0.18 -7.21
CA LYS A 84 7.67 0.59 -6.09
C LYS A 84 7.17 1.89 -5.48
N ARG A 85 6.76 2.85 -6.31
CA ARG A 85 6.16 4.09 -5.85
C ARG A 85 4.86 3.84 -5.09
N LEU A 86 4.01 2.97 -5.62
CA LEU A 86 2.73 2.62 -4.97
C LEU A 86 2.94 1.91 -3.64
N LYS A 87 3.94 1.04 -3.55
CA LYS A 87 4.30 0.39 -2.28
C LYS A 87 4.71 1.43 -1.24
N SER A 88 5.58 2.36 -1.60
CA SER A 88 6.00 3.45 -0.71
C SER A 88 4.82 4.33 -0.31
N LEU A 89 3.93 4.64 -1.25
CA LEU A 89 2.73 5.40 -0.98
C LEU A 89 1.82 4.68 0.01
N THR A 90 1.69 3.36 -0.12
CA THR A 90 0.88 2.55 0.78
C THR A 90 1.42 2.60 2.21
N ALA A 91 2.72 2.45 2.37
CA ALA A 91 3.36 2.57 3.67
C ALA A 91 3.14 3.96 4.27
N TYR A 92 3.35 5.00 3.49
CA TYR A 92 3.12 6.38 3.93
C TYR A 92 1.67 6.60 4.35
N TYR A 93 0.73 6.15 3.53
CA TYR A 93 -0.71 6.28 3.80
C TYR A 93 -1.11 5.57 5.09
N THR A 94 -0.63 4.34 5.27
CA THR A 94 -0.85 3.57 6.49
C THR A 94 -0.35 4.31 7.72
N ASN A 95 0.87 4.81 7.64
CA ASN A 95 1.52 5.46 8.76
C ASN A 95 0.87 6.79 9.12
N LYS A 96 0.45 7.53 8.10
CA LYS A 96 -0.26 8.79 8.28
C LYS A 96 -1.57 8.56 9.06
N ASN A 97 -2.31 7.51 8.69
CA ASN A 97 -3.56 7.19 9.37
C ASN A 97 -3.33 6.70 10.79
N ILE A 98 -2.31 5.87 11.01
CA ILE A 98 -1.97 5.40 12.37
C ILE A 98 -1.57 6.57 13.27
N SER A 99 -0.83 7.55 12.73
CA SER A 99 -0.42 8.72 13.52
C SER A 99 -1.61 9.55 13.99
N VAL A 100 -2.71 9.56 13.24
CA VAL A 100 -3.95 10.22 13.69
C VAL A 100 -4.48 9.54 14.95
N SER A 101 -4.53 8.21 14.96
CA SER A 101 -4.95 7.45 16.14
C SER A 101 -4.04 7.74 17.34
N TYR A 102 -2.73 7.73 17.10
CA TYR A 102 -1.75 8.02 18.15
C TYR A 102 -1.97 9.41 18.77
N LEU A 103 -2.15 10.43 17.92
CA LEU A 103 -2.36 11.80 18.40
C LEU A 103 -3.66 11.94 19.20
N ARG A 104 -4.70 11.26 18.78
CA ARG A 104 -5.97 11.23 19.53
C ARG A 104 -5.83 10.52 20.87
N ALA A 105 -5.11 9.40 20.87
CA ALA A 105 -4.81 8.65 22.09
C ALA A 105 -3.97 9.47 23.07
N LYS A 106 -3.03 10.26 22.55
CA LYS A 106 -2.19 11.13 23.38
C LYS A 106 -3.03 12.12 24.15
N LYS A 107 -4.07 12.68 23.55
CA LYS A 107 -4.99 13.61 24.23
C LYS A 107 -5.80 12.92 25.33
N LYS A 108 -6.01 11.62 25.22
CA LYS A 108 -6.76 10.81 26.18
C LYS A 108 -5.86 10.12 27.20
N ALA A 109 -4.54 10.32 27.14
CA ALA A 109 -3.55 9.60 27.94
C ALA A 109 -3.67 8.08 27.75
N ASP A 110 -3.86 7.62 26.51
CA ASP A 110 -4.12 6.22 26.17
C ASP A 110 -3.20 5.73 25.04
N THR A 111 -1.97 6.25 24.99
CA THR A 111 -1.03 5.92 23.93
C THR A 111 -0.56 4.48 23.98
N GLN A 112 -0.50 3.87 25.16
CA GLN A 112 -0.04 2.48 25.28
C GLN A 112 -0.95 1.52 24.53
N ARG A 113 -2.25 1.77 24.51
CA ARG A 113 -3.19 0.94 23.76
C ARG A 113 -2.91 1.00 22.26
N VAL A 114 -2.61 2.19 21.73
CA VAL A 114 -2.29 2.37 20.31
C VAL A 114 -0.94 1.72 19.97
N ILE A 115 0.04 1.88 20.83
CA ILE A 115 1.35 1.23 20.66
C ILE A 115 1.19 -0.28 20.66
N ASN A 116 0.37 -0.82 21.57
CA ASN A 116 0.10 -2.27 21.62
C ASN A 116 -0.59 -2.77 20.35
N LEU A 117 -1.44 -1.94 19.75
CA LEU A 117 -2.17 -2.32 18.54
C LEU A 117 -1.31 -2.29 17.28
N TYR A 118 -0.52 -1.24 17.10
CA TYR A 118 0.21 -0.99 15.84
C TYR A 118 1.72 -1.16 15.94
N GLY A 119 2.26 -1.22 17.14
CA GLY A 119 3.69 -1.30 17.38
C GLY A 119 4.27 0.02 17.90
N ASP A 120 5.56 -0.01 18.21
CA ASP A 120 6.28 1.12 18.78
C ASP A 120 6.38 2.27 17.78
N GLY A 121 5.99 3.45 18.22
CA GLY A 121 6.05 4.65 17.39
C GLY A 121 7.45 5.01 16.95
N SER A 122 8.49 4.59 17.66
CA SER A 122 9.87 4.84 17.26
C SER A 122 10.25 4.15 15.95
N GLU A 123 9.55 3.09 15.60
CA GLU A 123 9.76 2.35 14.36
C GLU A 123 8.92 2.92 13.22
N LYS A 124 8.07 3.87 13.49
CA LYS A 124 7.06 4.32 12.56
C LYS A 124 7.26 5.81 12.22
N TYR A 125 6.36 6.65 12.63
CA TYR A 125 6.20 7.93 11.96
C TYR A 125 5.68 9.02 12.86
N TRP A 126 5.44 8.69 14.06
CA TRP A 126 5.00 9.71 15.01
C TRP A 126 6.09 10.10 16.00
#